data_128fc9f147ef54770d4b9191d7752b16
#
_entry.id   128fc9f147ef54770d4b9191d7752b16
#
_cell.length_a   1.000
_cell.length_b   1.000
_cell.length_c   1.000
_cell.angle_alpha   90.00
_cell.angle_beta   90.00
_cell.angle_gamma   90.00
#
_symmetry.space_group_name_H-M   'P 1'
#
loop_
_entity.id
_entity.type
_entity.pdbx_description
1 polymer ?
#
loop_
_entity_poly.entity_id
_entity_poly.type
_entity_poly.pdbx_seq_one_letter_code
_entity_poly.pdbx_strand_id
1 'polypeptide(L)'
;MIMPLLKGLATTLRMVFTRPITQQYPEEKRAMYPRWRGHPQLTVDPDGRRRCVACTLCMVVCPSNAIRGIVAAEGPEHEKYPVEFTIDLQRCIFCGLCQEACPKGAIKLNNAYEMAQYDKSALILNIDSATQPESNLRLQDWL
;
A
#
# COMPACT_ATOMS: atom_id res chain seq x y z
N MET A 1 5.52 -22.51 -51.41
CA MET A 1 4.78 -21.77 -50.37
C MET A 1 4.73 -22.48 -49.00
N ILE A 2 4.93 -23.80 -48.92
CA ILE A 2 4.83 -24.57 -47.64
C ILE A 2 6.09 -24.34 -46.73
N MET A 3 7.26 -24.15 -47.28
CA MET A 3 8.51 -23.99 -46.50
C MET A 3 8.49 -22.81 -45.48
N PRO A 4 7.98 -21.62 -45.81
CA PRO A 4 7.88 -20.54 -44.84
C PRO A 4 6.92 -20.87 -43.68
N LEU A 5 5.83 -21.56 -43.95
CA LEU A 5 4.85 -22.01 -42.93
C LEU A 5 5.46 -23.02 -41.96
N LEU A 6 6.20 -24.01 -42.50
CA LEU A 6 6.90 -25.01 -41.68
C LEU A 6 7.97 -24.37 -40.82
N LYS A 7 8.72 -23.38 -41.35
CA LYS A 7 9.71 -22.62 -40.59
C LYS A 7 9.05 -21.82 -39.43
N GLY A 8 7.93 -21.19 -39.69
CA GLY A 8 7.14 -20.49 -38.64
C GLY A 8 6.66 -21.45 -37.56
N LEU A 9 6.10 -22.60 -37.96
CA LEU A 9 5.63 -23.64 -37.01
C LEU A 9 6.80 -24.22 -36.18
N ALA A 10 7.94 -24.48 -36.79
CA ALA A 10 9.14 -24.95 -36.07
C ALA A 10 9.64 -23.93 -35.04
N THR A 11 9.55 -22.63 -35.34
CA THR A 11 9.93 -21.56 -34.40
C THR A 11 8.99 -21.53 -33.18
N THR A 12 7.69 -21.63 -33.37
CA THR A 12 6.72 -21.67 -32.25
C THR A 12 6.85 -22.94 -31.43
N LEU A 13 7.03 -24.11 -32.10
CA LEU A 13 7.25 -25.38 -31.43
C LEU A 13 8.53 -25.34 -30.54
N ARG A 14 9.60 -24.72 -31.02
CA ARG A 14 10.82 -24.55 -30.21
C ARG A 14 10.56 -23.76 -28.91
N MET A 15 9.63 -22.77 -28.93
CA MET A 15 9.30 -21.96 -27.73
C MET A 15 8.61 -22.80 -26.65
N VAL A 16 7.90 -23.88 -26.99
CA VAL A 16 7.27 -24.78 -26.01
C VAL A 16 8.30 -25.44 -25.08
N PHE A 17 9.51 -25.69 -25.59
CA PHE A 17 10.59 -26.33 -24.83
C PHE A 17 11.54 -25.32 -24.17
N THR A 18 11.27 -23.99 -24.30
CA THR A 18 12.08 -22.99 -23.61
C THR A 18 11.54 -22.76 -22.20
N ARG A 19 12.46 -22.48 -21.25
CA ARG A 19 12.07 -22.15 -19.88
C ARG A 19 11.22 -20.87 -19.88
N PRO A 20 10.05 -20.88 -19.23
CA PRO A 20 9.19 -19.69 -19.15
C PRO A 20 9.91 -18.56 -18.38
N ILE A 21 9.72 -17.32 -18.84
CA ILE A 21 10.24 -16.11 -18.19
C ILE A 21 9.23 -15.59 -17.15
N THR A 22 8.01 -16.07 -17.23
CA THR A 22 6.91 -15.67 -16.33
C THR A 22 7.19 -16.13 -14.90
N GLN A 23 6.93 -15.25 -13.95
CA GLN A 23 6.99 -15.56 -12.54
C GLN A 23 5.70 -16.26 -12.12
N GLN A 24 5.82 -17.35 -11.38
CA GLN A 24 4.69 -18.16 -10.95
C GLN A 24 4.15 -17.62 -9.61
N TYR A 25 3.30 -16.59 -9.69
CA TYR A 25 2.59 -16.10 -8.51
C TYR A 25 1.41 -17.05 -8.21
N PRO A 26 1.13 -17.42 -6.95
CA PRO A 26 1.69 -16.89 -5.69
C PRO A 26 2.95 -17.61 -5.17
N GLU A 27 3.38 -18.72 -5.79
CA GLU A 27 4.52 -19.54 -5.32
C GLU A 27 5.83 -18.75 -5.37
N GLU A 28 6.01 -17.97 -6.43
CA GLU A 28 7.17 -17.08 -6.60
C GLU A 28 6.72 -15.62 -6.46
N LYS A 29 7.08 -14.97 -5.36
CA LYS A 29 6.80 -13.55 -5.14
C LYS A 29 8.02 -12.69 -5.49
N ARG A 30 7.78 -11.61 -6.24
CA ARG A 30 8.82 -10.63 -6.53
C ARG A 30 9.10 -9.77 -5.30
N ALA A 31 10.37 -9.61 -4.96
CA ALA A 31 10.79 -8.58 -4.01
C ALA A 31 10.48 -7.19 -4.58
N MET A 32 9.75 -6.38 -3.81
CA MET A 32 9.40 -5.01 -4.21
C MET A 32 10.63 -4.10 -4.20
N TYR A 33 10.65 -3.17 -5.13
CA TYR A 33 11.70 -2.15 -5.18
C TYR A 33 11.63 -1.23 -3.96
N PRO A 34 12.76 -0.72 -3.46
CA PRO A 34 12.79 0.15 -2.27
C PRO A 34 11.95 1.42 -2.40
N ARG A 35 11.72 1.89 -3.64
CA ARG A 35 10.88 3.07 -3.93
C ARG A 35 9.45 2.72 -4.33
N TRP A 36 9.01 1.49 -4.09
CA TRP A 36 7.62 1.11 -4.31
C TRP A 36 6.69 1.90 -3.40
N ARG A 37 5.56 2.35 -3.94
CA ARG A 37 4.53 3.08 -3.21
C ARG A 37 3.37 2.13 -2.91
N GLY A 38 3.41 1.49 -1.75
CA GLY A 38 2.30 0.70 -1.22
C GLY A 38 1.28 1.56 -0.48
N HIS A 39 0.54 0.98 0.44
CA HIS A 39 -0.48 1.75 1.16
C HIS A 39 0.13 2.72 2.18
N PRO A 40 -0.55 3.86 2.44
CA PRO A 40 -0.13 4.81 3.45
C PRO A 40 -0.28 4.20 4.85
N GLN A 41 0.75 4.38 5.67
CA GLN A 41 0.85 3.87 7.03
C GLN A 41 1.28 4.99 7.97
N LEU A 42 0.72 5.00 9.19
CA LEU A 42 1.14 5.91 10.25
C LEU A 42 2.36 5.36 10.98
N THR A 43 3.37 6.21 11.12
CA THR A 43 4.60 5.86 11.84
C THR A 43 4.46 6.15 13.32
N VAL A 44 5.07 5.27 14.10
CA VAL A 44 5.17 5.35 15.55
C VAL A 44 6.65 5.50 15.93
N ASP A 45 6.93 6.28 16.94
CA ASP A 45 8.26 6.38 17.51
C ASP A 45 8.64 5.10 18.27
N PRO A 46 9.92 4.86 18.54
CA PRO A 46 10.36 3.72 19.37
C PRO A 46 9.70 3.67 20.75
N ASP A 47 9.27 4.82 21.26
CA ASP A 47 8.58 4.96 22.54
C ASP A 47 7.08 4.60 22.48
N GLY A 48 6.60 4.16 21.31
CA GLY A 48 5.20 3.83 21.09
C GLY A 48 4.28 5.03 20.83
N ARG A 49 4.81 6.25 20.78
CA ARG A 49 4.04 7.47 20.52
C ARG A 49 3.81 7.64 19.02
N ARG A 50 2.59 7.99 18.65
CA ARG A 50 2.26 8.33 17.25
C ARG A 50 2.85 9.69 16.91
N ARG A 51 3.57 9.80 15.79
CA ARG A 51 4.14 11.06 15.30
C ARG A 51 3.10 12.05 14.79
N CYS A 52 1.92 11.57 14.50
CA CYS A 52 0.85 12.39 13.93
C CYS A 52 0.33 13.39 14.95
N VAL A 53 0.29 14.66 14.57
CA VAL A 53 -0.23 15.77 15.37
C VAL A 53 -1.60 16.27 14.85
N ALA A 54 -2.30 15.48 14.06
CA ALA A 54 -3.61 15.79 13.51
C ALA A 54 -3.70 17.16 12.80
N CYS A 55 -2.64 17.58 12.10
CA CYS A 55 -2.57 18.89 11.42
C CYS A 55 -3.41 18.97 10.14
N THR A 56 -4.03 17.88 9.69
CA THR A 56 -4.91 17.76 8.51
C THR A 56 -4.28 18.02 7.14
N LEU A 57 -3.01 18.38 7.04
CA LEU A 57 -2.35 18.68 5.75
C LEU A 57 -2.42 17.54 4.76
N CYS A 58 -2.27 16.29 5.21
CA CYS A 58 -2.39 15.11 4.36
C CYS A 58 -3.80 14.93 3.77
N MET A 59 -4.84 15.37 4.50
CA MET A 59 -6.22 15.37 4.01
C MET A 59 -6.43 16.42 2.92
N VAL A 60 -5.91 17.63 3.14
CA VAL A 60 -6.05 18.77 2.20
C VAL A 60 -5.33 18.49 0.89
N VAL A 61 -4.12 17.90 0.96
CA VAL A 61 -3.29 17.64 -0.25
C VAL A 61 -3.75 16.40 -1.02
N CYS A 62 -4.64 15.57 -0.45
CA CYS A 62 -5.06 14.32 -1.08
C CYS A 62 -5.95 14.57 -2.31
N PRO A 63 -5.49 14.26 -3.55
CA PRO A 63 -6.25 14.56 -4.78
C PRO A 63 -7.51 13.70 -4.91
N SER A 64 -7.53 12.52 -4.31
CA SER A 64 -8.65 11.57 -4.35
C SER A 64 -9.58 11.62 -3.14
N ASN A 65 -9.32 12.53 -2.19
CA ASN A 65 -10.05 12.61 -0.91
C ASN A 65 -10.13 11.24 -0.19
N ALA A 66 -9.05 10.48 -0.23
CA ALA A 66 -8.97 9.18 0.40
C ALA A 66 -8.76 9.28 1.93
N ILE A 67 -8.13 10.35 2.41
CA ILE A 67 -7.90 10.59 3.83
C ILE A 67 -9.03 11.43 4.39
N ARG A 68 -9.69 10.94 5.44
CA ARG A 68 -10.89 11.55 6.04
C ARG A 68 -10.89 11.38 7.55
N GLY A 69 -11.82 12.09 8.21
CA GLY A 69 -12.13 11.87 9.61
C GLY A 69 -10.94 12.09 10.55
N ILE A 70 -10.11 13.11 10.31
CA ILE A 70 -9.03 13.43 11.25
C ILE A 70 -9.63 14.28 12.36
N VAL A 71 -9.80 13.68 13.53
CA VAL A 71 -10.24 14.35 14.76
C VAL A 71 -9.02 14.45 15.68
N ALA A 72 -8.76 15.68 16.14
CA ALA A 72 -7.67 15.96 17.06
C ALA A 72 -8.19 16.01 18.51
N ALA A 73 -7.43 15.47 19.44
CA ALA A 73 -7.55 15.77 20.86
C ALA A 73 -6.28 16.44 21.38
N GLU A 74 -6.39 17.14 22.48
CA GLU A 74 -5.28 17.78 23.17
C GLU A 74 -4.86 16.93 24.37
N GLY A 75 -3.58 16.60 24.43
CA GLY A 75 -2.99 15.94 25.58
C GLY A 75 -2.67 16.90 26.73
N PRO A 76 -2.26 16.38 27.89
CA PRO A 76 -1.97 17.18 29.09
C PRO A 76 -0.85 18.21 28.89
N GLU A 77 0.04 18.02 27.92
CA GLU A 77 1.14 18.94 27.56
C GLU A 77 0.83 19.83 26.34
N HIS A 78 -0.45 20.05 26.02
CA HIS A 78 -0.91 20.76 24.81
C HIS A 78 -0.44 20.11 23.47
N GLU A 79 0.02 18.91 23.51
CA GLU A 79 0.32 18.13 22.30
C GLU A 79 -0.95 17.64 21.66
N LYS A 80 -1.15 17.96 20.37
CA LYS A 80 -2.27 17.46 19.58
C LYS A 80 -1.95 16.07 19.07
N TYR A 81 -2.91 15.15 19.22
CA TYR A 81 -2.83 13.82 18.66
C TYR A 81 -4.14 13.42 17.99
N PRO A 82 -4.13 12.56 16.97
CA PRO A 82 -5.36 12.10 16.32
C PRO A 82 -6.07 11.07 17.18
N VAL A 83 -7.36 11.28 17.40
CA VAL A 83 -8.29 10.30 17.99
C VAL A 83 -8.91 9.47 16.88
N GLU A 84 -9.29 10.12 15.79
CA GLU A 84 -9.76 9.47 14.58
C GLU A 84 -8.84 9.79 13.42
N PHE A 85 -8.61 8.81 12.58
CA PHE A 85 -7.90 8.94 11.33
C PHE A 85 -8.36 7.82 10.40
N THR A 86 -8.92 8.18 9.27
CA THR A 86 -9.46 7.20 8.33
C THR A 86 -8.85 7.37 6.96
N ILE A 87 -8.40 6.26 6.38
CA ILE A 87 -7.88 6.20 5.00
C ILE A 87 -8.73 5.19 4.22
N ASP A 88 -9.36 5.65 3.16
CA ASP A 88 -10.10 4.81 2.21
C ASP A 88 -9.16 4.35 1.08
N LEU A 89 -8.66 3.11 1.17
CA LEU A 89 -7.75 2.54 0.17
C LEU A 89 -8.42 2.32 -1.19
N GLN A 90 -9.76 2.25 -1.25
CA GLN A 90 -10.49 2.11 -2.51
C GLN A 90 -10.42 3.40 -3.35
N ARG A 91 -10.22 4.54 -2.68
CA ARG A 91 -10.05 5.84 -3.34
C ARG A 91 -8.59 6.24 -3.51
N CYS A 92 -7.71 5.65 -2.73
CA CYS A 92 -6.29 6.01 -2.73
C CYS A 92 -5.65 5.65 -4.08
N ILE A 93 -4.96 6.61 -4.68
CA ILE A 93 -4.19 6.41 -5.92
C ILE A 93 -2.69 6.21 -5.67
N PHE A 94 -2.28 6.04 -4.42
CA PHE A 94 -0.90 5.78 -3.99
C PHE A 94 0.12 6.80 -4.52
N CYS A 95 -0.29 8.05 -4.70
CA CYS A 95 0.55 9.12 -5.28
C CYS A 95 1.70 9.57 -4.36
N GLY A 96 1.58 9.41 -3.04
CA GLY A 96 2.60 9.79 -2.06
C GLY A 96 2.57 11.25 -1.60
N LEU A 97 1.69 12.10 -2.12
CA LEU A 97 1.60 13.51 -1.72
C LEU A 97 1.35 13.71 -0.23
N CYS A 98 0.60 12.80 0.41
CA CYS A 98 0.38 12.82 1.85
C CYS A 98 1.67 12.63 2.65
N GLN A 99 2.60 11.81 2.16
CA GLN A 99 3.91 11.61 2.77
C GLN A 99 4.80 12.86 2.59
N GLU A 100 4.78 13.46 1.42
CA GLU A 100 5.56 14.66 1.11
C GLU A 100 5.08 15.89 1.89
N ALA A 101 3.77 16.04 2.07
CA ALA A 101 3.16 17.15 2.80
C ALA A 101 3.26 17.02 4.32
N CYS A 102 3.64 15.88 4.87
CA CYS A 102 3.65 15.66 6.30
C CYS A 102 4.90 16.25 6.97
N PRO A 103 4.80 17.35 7.77
CA PRO A 103 5.96 18.00 8.38
C PRO A 103 6.60 17.14 9.50
N LYS A 104 5.85 16.21 10.06
CA LYS A 104 6.32 15.30 11.13
C LYS A 104 6.79 13.95 10.60
N GLY A 105 6.69 13.69 9.29
CA GLY A 105 6.99 12.36 8.71
C GLY A 105 6.13 11.25 9.33
N ALA A 106 4.92 11.60 9.76
CA ALA A 106 4.02 10.69 10.48
C ALA A 106 3.28 9.73 9.56
N ILE A 107 3.22 10.02 8.25
CA ILE A 107 2.61 9.14 7.26
C ILE A 107 3.68 8.75 6.23
N LYS A 108 3.80 7.46 5.96
CA LYS A 108 4.72 6.90 4.97
C LYS A 108 4.00 5.87 4.12
N LEU A 109 4.44 5.72 2.89
CA LEU A 109 4.03 4.61 2.04
C LEU A 109 4.93 3.41 2.31
N ASN A 110 4.32 2.26 2.56
CA ASN A 110 5.04 1.01 2.79
C ASN A 110 5.37 0.30 1.46
N ASN A 111 5.93 -0.90 1.54
CA ASN A 111 6.26 -1.72 0.38
C ASN A 111 5.23 -2.84 0.12
N ALA A 112 4.12 -2.88 0.86
CA ALA A 112 3.09 -3.87 0.68
C ALA A 112 2.31 -3.63 -0.62
N TYR A 113 2.03 -4.71 -1.36
CA TYR A 113 1.23 -4.69 -2.58
C TYR A 113 0.04 -5.66 -2.52
N GLU A 114 0.06 -6.59 -1.58
CA GLU A 114 -1.02 -7.57 -1.40
C GLU A 114 -2.10 -6.96 -0.50
N MET A 115 -3.08 -6.30 -1.13
CA MET A 115 -4.17 -5.59 -0.42
C MET A 115 -5.55 -6.10 -0.81
N ALA A 116 -5.63 -7.21 -1.52
CA ALA A 116 -6.91 -7.78 -1.92
C ALA A 116 -7.71 -8.22 -0.69
N GLN A 117 -8.98 -7.83 -0.62
CA GLN A 117 -9.90 -8.18 0.46
C GLN A 117 -11.27 -8.54 -0.12
N TYR A 118 -12.03 -9.38 0.59
CA TYR A 118 -13.40 -9.70 0.18
C TYR A 118 -14.36 -8.57 0.49
N ASP A 119 -14.21 -7.95 1.66
CA ASP A 119 -15.09 -6.89 2.12
C ASP A 119 -14.49 -5.52 1.87
N LYS A 120 -15.31 -4.62 1.36
CA LYS A 120 -14.92 -3.21 1.15
C LYS A 120 -14.55 -2.51 2.45
N SER A 121 -15.17 -2.88 3.55
CA SER A 121 -14.90 -2.31 4.88
C SER A 121 -13.46 -2.56 5.34
N ALA A 122 -12.86 -3.69 4.97
CA ALA A 122 -11.48 -4.03 5.29
C ALA A 122 -10.44 -3.13 4.59
N LEU A 123 -10.85 -2.46 3.49
CA LEU A 123 -10.02 -1.48 2.79
C LEU A 123 -10.13 -0.06 3.36
N ILE A 124 -10.91 0.14 4.42
CA ILE A 124 -10.98 1.39 5.16
C ILE A 124 -10.08 1.25 6.39
N LEU A 125 -8.91 1.87 6.33
CA LEU A 125 -7.97 1.86 7.43
C LEU A 125 -8.38 2.89 8.49
N ASN A 126 -8.59 2.42 9.70
CA ASN A 126 -8.73 3.26 10.89
C ASN A 126 -7.35 3.57 11.48
N ILE A 127 -7.28 4.42 12.48
CA ILE A 127 -6.04 4.85 13.12
C ILE A 127 -5.18 3.66 13.61
N ASP A 128 -5.81 2.63 14.16
CA ASP A 128 -5.10 1.46 14.68
C ASP A 128 -4.59 0.56 13.57
N SER A 129 -5.41 0.28 12.56
CA SER A 129 -5.00 -0.51 11.38
C SER A 129 -3.96 0.21 10.52
N ALA A 130 -4.04 1.53 10.42
CA ALA A 130 -3.02 2.33 9.74
C ALA A 130 -1.68 2.40 10.49
N THR A 131 -1.66 2.10 11.79
CA THR A 131 -0.46 2.13 12.63
C THR A 131 0.24 0.77 12.70
N GLN A 132 -0.45 -0.32 12.34
CA GLN A 132 0.10 -1.67 12.43
C GLN A 132 1.18 -1.92 11.36
N PRO A 133 2.25 -2.70 11.68
CA PRO A 133 3.23 -3.13 10.71
C PRO A 133 2.58 -4.04 9.64
N GLU A 134 3.19 -4.10 8.46
CA GLU A 134 2.73 -4.79 7.24
C GLU A 134 2.17 -6.21 7.42
N SER A 135 2.53 -6.88 8.52
CA SER A 135 2.16 -8.27 8.80
C SER A 135 0.65 -8.55 8.93
N ASN A 136 -0.15 -7.52 9.23
CA ASN A 136 -1.57 -7.70 9.56
C ASN A 136 -2.54 -7.41 8.40
N LEU A 137 -2.04 -6.89 7.28
CA LEU A 137 -2.80 -6.77 6.01
C LEU A 137 -2.59 -7.97 5.09
N ARG A 138 -1.86 -8.99 5.54
CA ARG A 138 -1.71 -10.22 4.78
C ARG A 138 -3.04 -10.95 4.71
N LEU A 139 -3.34 -11.46 3.54
CA LEU A 139 -4.31 -12.53 3.30
C LEU A 139 -3.93 -13.76 4.15
N GLN A 140 -4.21 -13.73 5.46
CA GLN A 140 -3.75 -14.79 6.36
C GLN A 140 -4.57 -16.06 6.32
N ASP A 141 -5.69 -16.13 5.57
CA ASP A 141 -6.65 -17.23 5.66
C ASP A 141 -6.99 -17.89 4.31
N TRP A 142 -6.04 -17.98 3.38
CA TRP A 142 -6.33 -18.50 2.03
C TRP A 142 -5.61 -19.79 1.63
N LEU A 143 -4.92 -20.46 2.56
CA LEU A 143 -4.35 -21.80 2.32
C LEU A 143 -4.77 -22.79 3.40
#